data_1c7299313fff3ccf41589cf9ac74dec7
#
_entry.id   1c7299313fff3ccf41589cf9ac74dec7
#
_cell.length_a   1.000
_cell.length_b   1.000
_cell.length_c   1.000
_cell.angle_alpha   90.00
_cell.angle_beta   90.00
_cell.angle_gamma   90.00
#
_symmetry.space_group_name_H-M   'P 1'
#
loop_
_entity.id
_entity.type
_entity.pdbx_description
1 polymer ?
#
loop_
_entity_poly.entity_id
_entity_poly.type
_entity_poly.pdbx_seq_one_letter_code
_entity_poly.pdbx_strand_id
1 'polypeptide(L)'
;ALEPWLGRLFYAARRIADQTWPDRPPYDFWLDYNEEGLTEAKCTEFFSALREGLLPLLERAQHLPELDTDILNCRDARYYQQRIAHFNMDALGVDRGRCRLSLSDHAFTVAFSKYDVRICTRYIPESFTTSLYGVMHECGHALYELNTGDQWQYTRLGAGASTGVHESQ
;
A
#
# COMPACT_ATOMS: atom_id res chain seq x y z
N ALA A 1 -27.60 -5.90 5.44
CA ALA A 1 -27.64 -4.53 5.98
C ALA A 1 -26.72 -3.54 5.27
N LEU A 2 -25.65 -3.98 4.58
CA LEU A 2 -24.68 -3.09 3.90
C LEU A 2 -25.05 -2.79 2.45
N GLU A 3 -25.74 -3.70 1.79
CA GLU A 3 -26.08 -3.66 0.35
C GLU A 3 -26.74 -2.34 -0.13
N PRO A 4 -27.75 -1.75 0.56
CA PRO A 4 -28.36 -0.50 0.12
C PRO A 4 -27.38 0.69 0.12
N TRP A 5 -26.41 0.70 1.04
CA TRP A 5 -25.39 1.74 1.13
C TRP A 5 -24.36 1.60 0.03
N LEU A 6 -23.91 0.36 -0.26
CA LEU A 6 -23.02 0.07 -1.37
C LEU A 6 -23.68 0.46 -2.71
N GLY A 7 -24.96 0.13 -2.89
CA GLY A 7 -25.72 0.53 -4.08
C GLY A 7 -25.75 2.05 -4.30
N ARG A 8 -25.94 2.84 -3.23
CA ARG A 8 -25.89 4.31 -3.29
C ARG A 8 -24.49 4.81 -3.61
N LEU A 9 -23.45 4.21 -3.03
CA LEU A 9 -22.06 4.56 -3.31
C LEU A 9 -21.71 4.33 -4.79
N PHE A 10 -22.02 3.14 -5.33
CA PHE A 10 -21.78 2.83 -6.72
C PHE A 10 -22.59 3.70 -7.68
N TYR A 11 -23.83 4.01 -7.31
CA TYR A 11 -24.65 4.95 -8.09
C TYR A 11 -23.98 6.34 -8.13
N ALA A 12 -23.56 6.87 -6.99
CA ALA A 12 -22.87 8.17 -6.91
C ALA A 12 -21.56 8.16 -7.71
N ALA A 13 -20.75 7.11 -7.59
CA ALA A 13 -19.50 6.96 -8.34
C ALA A 13 -19.74 6.96 -9.86
N ARG A 14 -20.75 6.22 -10.34
CA ARG A 14 -21.12 6.23 -11.76
C ARG A 14 -21.57 7.62 -12.21
N ARG A 15 -22.42 8.28 -11.44
CA ARG A 15 -22.89 9.64 -11.75
C ARG A 15 -21.76 10.65 -11.88
N ILE A 16 -20.76 10.57 -10.99
CA ILE A 16 -19.56 11.43 -11.06
C ILE A 16 -18.80 11.16 -12.37
N ALA A 17 -18.55 9.89 -12.68
CA ALA A 17 -17.86 9.51 -13.91
C ALA A 17 -18.60 9.99 -15.17
N ASP A 18 -19.92 9.71 -15.27
CA ASP A 18 -20.77 10.11 -16.40
C ASP A 18 -20.84 11.62 -16.60
N GLN A 19 -20.81 12.40 -15.52
CA GLN A 19 -20.81 13.86 -15.58
C GLN A 19 -19.46 14.45 -15.95
N THR A 20 -18.38 13.76 -15.62
CA THR A 20 -17.01 14.23 -15.86
C THR A 20 -16.51 13.79 -17.23
N TRP A 21 -16.77 12.54 -17.61
CA TRP A 21 -16.40 11.94 -18.90
C TRP A 21 -17.54 11.11 -19.47
N PRO A 22 -18.54 11.76 -20.10
CA PRO A 22 -19.77 11.10 -20.54
C PRO A 22 -19.54 10.04 -21.63
N ASP A 23 -18.44 10.13 -22.37
CA ASP A 23 -18.13 9.25 -23.51
C ASP A 23 -17.21 8.07 -23.13
N ARG A 24 -16.94 7.86 -21.84
CA ARG A 24 -16.08 6.78 -21.37
C ARG A 24 -16.79 5.87 -20.37
N PRO A 25 -16.43 4.57 -20.33
CA PRO A 25 -16.94 3.69 -19.29
C PRO A 25 -16.64 4.28 -17.90
N PRO A 26 -17.61 4.29 -16.97
CA PRO A 26 -17.41 4.84 -15.63
C PRO A 26 -16.25 4.22 -14.86
N TYR A 27 -15.94 2.94 -15.11
CA TYR A 27 -14.82 2.27 -14.46
C TYR A 27 -13.48 2.78 -14.97
N ASP A 28 -13.35 3.04 -16.28
CA ASP A 28 -12.13 3.63 -16.86
C ASP A 28 -11.85 5.03 -16.32
N PHE A 29 -12.92 5.80 -16.02
CA PHE A 29 -12.74 7.09 -15.34
C PHE A 29 -12.05 6.94 -13.98
N TRP A 30 -12.48 5.98 -13.16
CA TRP A 30 -11.88 5.77 -11.84
C TRP A 30 -10.50 5.14 -11.91
N LEU A 31 -10.22 4.32 -12.90
CA LEU A 31 -8.88 3.79 -13.14
C LEU A 31 -7.92 4.92 -13.52
N ASP A 32 -8.29 5.76 -14.47
CA ASP A 32 -7.49 6.90 -14.92
C ASP A 32 -7.31 7.97 -13.82
N TYR A 33 -8.32 8.16 -12.97
CA TYR A 33 -8.24 9.07 -11.82
C TYR A 33 -7.14 8.68 -10.82
N ASN A 34 -6.92 7.39 -10.62
CA ASN A 34 -5.91 6.85 -9.71
C ASN A 34 -4.56 6.62 -10.39
N GLU A 35 -4.57 6.32 -11.70
CA GLU A 35 -3.38 6.02 -12.50
C GLU A 35 -3.60 6.52 -13.92
N GLU A 36 -2.95 7.62 -14.29
CA GLU A 36 -3.16 8.28 -15.58
C GLU A 36 -3.00 7.35 -16.77
N GLY A 37 -4.01 7.30 -17.60
CA GLY A 37 -4.06 6.48 -18.81
C GLY A 37 -4.39 5.01 -18.57
N LEU A 38 -4.72 4.58 -17.34
CA LEU A 38 -5.14 3.23 -17.03
C LEU A 38 -6.60 3.01 -17.48
N THR A 39 -6.88 1.84 -18.05
CA THR A 39 -8.21 1.40 -18.47
C THR A 39 -8.44 -0.06 -18.10
N GLU A 40 -9.71 -0.52 -18.09
CA GLU A 40 -10.05 -1.93 -17.88
C GLU A 40 -9.36 -2.85 -18.89
N ALA A 41 -9.26 -2.42 -20.13
CA ALA A 41 -8.58 -3.18 -21.18
C ALA A 41 -7.09 -3.39 -20.87
N LYS A 42 -6.39 -2.33 -20.47
CA LYS A 42 -4.98 -2.42 -20.04
C LYS A 42 -4.79 -3.28 -18.79
N CYS A 43 -5.68 -3.15 -17.82
CA CYS A 43 -5.68 -4.00 -16.63
C CYS A 43 -5.86 -5.48 -17.02
N THR A 44 -6.80 -5.78 -17.90
CA THR A 44 -7.07 -7.15 -18.36
C THR A 44 -5.87 -7.73 -19.09
N GLU A 45 -5.23 -6.98 -19.97
CA GLU A 45 -4.02 -7.39 -20.68
C GLU A 45 -2.88 -7.68 -19.68
N PHE A 46 -2.61 -6.73 -18.78
CA PHE A 46 -1.57 -6.86 -17.76
C PHE A 46 -1.79 -8.07 -16.84
N PHE A 47 -2.99 -8.20 -16.26
CA PHE A 47 -3.27 -9.30 -15.33
C PHE A 47 -3.34 -10.67 -16.03
N SER A 48 -3.74 -10.71 -17.32
CA SER A 48 -3.67 -11.95 -18.08
C SER A 48 -2.24 -12.42 -18.29
N ALA A 49 -1.35 -11.52 -18.73
CA ALA A 49 0.06 -11.82 -18.90
C ALA A 49 0.73 -12.19 -17.56
N LEU A 50 0.41 -11.47 -16.49
CA LEU A 50 0.92 -11.76 -15.15
C LEU A 50 0.48 -13.16 -14.68
N ARG A 51 -0.80 -13.50 -14.87
CA ARG A 51 -1.34 -14.82 -14.52
C ARG A 51 -0.67 -15.95 -15.31
N GLU A 52 -0.52 -15.78 -16.62
CA GLU A 52 0.17 -16.76 -17.46
C GLU A 52 1.61 -17.00 -17.03
N GLY A 53 2.32 -15.95 -16.59
CA GLY A 53 3.68 -16.07 -16.08
C GLY A 53 3.77 -16.66 -14.68
N LEU A 54 2.84 -16.30 -13.78
CA LEU A 54 2.90 -16.71 -12.37
C LEU A 54 2.41 -18.14 -12.12
N LEU A 55 1.36 -18.60 -12.81
CA LEU A 55 0.79 -19.93 -12.55
C LEU A 55 1.83 -21.07 -12.68
N PRO A 56 2.66 -21.12 -13.75
CA PRO A 56 3.69 -22.16 -13.86
C PRO A 56 4.77 -22.07 -12.74
N LEU A 57 5.05 -20.84 -12.26
CA LEU A 57 6.00 -20.66 -11.14
C LEU A 57 5.41 -21.17 -9.83
N LEU A 58 4.14 -20.90 -9.57
CA LEU A 58 3.44 -21.43 -8.39
C LEU A 58 3.35 -22.95 -8.40
N GLU A 59 3.03 -23.55 -9.55
CA GLU A 59 3.02 -25.01 -9.71
C GLU A 59 4.40 -25.62 -9.40
N ARG A 60 5.47 -25.00 -9.91
CA ARG A 60 6.84 -25.45 -9.60
C ARG A 60 7.18 -25.27 -8.12
N ALA A 61 6.79 -24.15 -7.53
CA ALA A 61 7.06 -23.85 -6.11
C ALA A 61 6.38 -24.87 -5.18
N GLN A 62 5.16 -25.34 -5.51
CA GLN A 62 4.44 -26.36 -4.73
C GLN A 62 5.15 -27.74 -4.68
N HIS A 63 6.05 -28.01 -5.64
CA HIS A 63 6.82 -29.24 -5.69
C HIS A 63 8.22 -29.12 -5.09
N LEU A 64 8.59 -27.94 -4.59
CA LEU A 64 9.85 -27.76 -3.89
C LEU A 64 9.74 -28.34 -2.47
N PRO A 65 10.87 -28.81 -1.90
CA PRO A 65 10.90 -29.19 -0.50
C PRO A 65 10.42 -28.06 0.39
N GLU A 66 9.69 -28.39 1.44
CA GLU A 66 9.32 -27.40 2.46
C GLU A 66 10.58 -26.78 3.07
N LEU A 67 10.61 -25.47 3.17
CA LEU A 67 11.67 -24.75 3.84
C LEU A 67 11.47 -24.85 5.35
N ASP A 68 12.56 -25.02 6.08
CA ASP A 68 12.52 -24.86 7.54
C ASP A 68 12.21 -23.40 7.87
N THR A 69 10.98 -23.18 8.33
CA THR A 69 10.48 -21.87 8.71
C THR A 69 10.43 -21.66 10.22
N ASP A 70 11.00 -22.56 11.01
CA ASP A 70 10.94 -22.48 12.48
C ASP A 70 11.54 -21.18 13.02
N ILE A 71 12.59 -20.69 12.37
CA ILE A 71 13.18 -19.39 12.68
C ILE A 71 12.21 -18.22 12.46
N LEU A 72 11.23 -18.36 11.56
CA LEU A 72 10.22 -17.35 11.26
C LEU A 72 9.00 -17.44 12.19
N ASN A 73 8.86 -18.57 12.90
CA ASN A 73 7.77 -18.84 13.83
C ASN A 73 8.11 -18.41 15.27
N CYS A 74 9.09 -17.52 15.43
CA CYS A 74 9.42 -16.96 16.74
C CYS A 74 8.17 -16.28 17.32
N ARG A 75 7.68 -16.79 18.44
CA ARG A 75 6.64 -16.15 19.24
C ARG A 75 7.23 -14.96 19.99
N ASP A 76 7.58 -13.94 19.21
CA ASP A 76 8.19 -12.76 19.77
C ASP A 76 7.17 -11.91 20.51
N ALA A 77 7.51 -11.62 21.75
CA ALA A 77 6.76 -10.66 22.52
C ALA A 77 6.69 -9.32 21.76
N ARG A 78 5.58 -8.59 21.91
CA ARG A 78 5.35 -7.25 21.33
C ARG A 78 6.60 -6.34 21.42
N TYR A 79 7.36 -6.44 22.49
CA TYR A 79 8.58 -5.68 22.70
C TYR A 79 9.65 -5.92 21.61
N TYR A 80 9.87 -7.18 21.23
CA TYR A 80 10.86 -7.50 20.18
C TYR A 80 10.39 -7.04 18.81
N GLN A 81 9.11 -7.23 18.47
CA GLN A 81 8.54 -6.74 17.20
C GLN A 81 8.64 -5.20 17.11
N GLN A 82 8.43 -4.49 18.21
CA GLN A 82 8.63 -3.04 18.25
C GLN A 82 10.10 -2.65 17.99
N ARG A 83 11.05 -3.36 18.56
CA ARG A 83 12.47 -3.11 18.31
C ARG A 83 12.85 -3.37 16.85
N ILE A 84 12.35 -4.46 16.26
CA ILE A 84 12.56 -4.78 14.84
C ILE A 84 11.94 -3.68 13.95
N ALA A 85 10.74 -3.21 14.29
CA ALA A 85 10.09 -2.13 13.56
C ALA A 85 10.93 -0.83 13.58
N HIS A 86 11.45 -0.45 14.75
CA HIS A 86 12.35 0.71 14.85
C HIS A 86 13.67 0.49 14.11
N PHE A 87 14.24 -0.72 14.19
CA PHE A 87 15.44 -1.07 13.41
C PHE A 87 15.18 -0.93 11.89
N ASN A 88 14.03 -1.37 11.41
CA ASN A 88 13.64 -1.19 10.00
C ASN A 88 13.59 0.28 9.61
N MET A 89 12.93 1.12 10.41
CA MET A 89 12.88 2.57 10.15
C MET A 89 14.29 3.16 10.05
N ASP A 90 15.16 2.81 10.99
CA ASP A 90 16.53 3.31 11.01
C ASP A 90 17.35 2.79 9.83
N ALA A 91 17.23 1.49 9.48
CA ALA A 91 17.93 0.85 8.37
C ALA A 91 17.50 1.41 6.99
N LEU A 92 16.23 1.77 6.86
CA LEU A 92 15.68 2.39 5.65
C LEU A 92 15.91 3.91 5.60
N GLY A 93 16.49 4.51 6.64
CA GLY A 93 16.78 5.92 6.68
C GLY A 93 15.56 6.83 6.93
N VAL A 94 14.52 6.30 7.54
CA VAL A 94 13.34 7.10 7.92
C VAL A 94 13.71 8.07 9.04
N ASP A 95 13.53 9.36 8.80
CA ASP A 95 13.77 10.39 9.80
C ASP A 95 12.74 10.32 10.95
N ARG A 96 13.14 9.75 12.07
CA ARG A 96 12.29 9.57 13.25
C ARG A 96 11.95 10.88 13.98
N GLY A 97 12.60 11.97 13.64
CA GLY A 97 12.24 13.31 14.10
C GLY A 97 10.99 13.85 13.40
N ARG A 98 10.70 13.34 12.18
CA ARG A 98 9.56 13.72 11.35
C ARG A 98 8.56 12.58 11.12
N CYS A 99 8.93 11.35 11.46
CA CYS A 99 8.07 10.18 11.30
C CYS A 99 7.89 9.44 12.62
N ARG A 100 6.64 9.19 13.00
CA ARG A 100 6.27 8.47 14.22
C ARG A 100 5.64 7.13 13.91
N LEU A 101 6.08 6.08 14.63
CA LEU A 101 5.45 4.76 14.62
C LEU A 101 4.44 4.64 15.76
N SER A 102 3.25 4.15 15.45
CA SER A 102 2.16 3.88 16.37
C SER A 102 1.52 2.52 16.08
N LEU A 103 0.65 2.06 16.98
CA LEU A 103 -0.10 0.81 16.80
C LEU A 103 -1.53 1.10 16.34
N SER A 104 -2.01 0.26 15.43
CA SER A 104 -3.39 0.24 14.94
C SER A 104 -3.78 -1.19 14.55
N ASP A 105 -5.06 -1.46 14.41
CA ASP A 105 -5.56 -2.77 13.95
C ASP A 105 -5.23 -3.03 12.48
N HIS A 106 -5.00 -1.97 11.70
CA HIS A 106 -4.58 -2.03 10.31
C HIS A 106 -3.32 -1.17 10.12
N ALA A 107 -2.34 -1.67 9.35
CA ALA A 107 -1.17 -0.89 8.99
C ALA A 107 -1.58 0.21 7.99
N PHE A 108 -1.07 1.40 8.15
CA PHE A 108 -1.26 2.52 7.21
C PHE A 108 -0.29 3.66 7.50
N THR A 109 -0.05 4.48 6.50
CA THR A 109 0.72 5.71 6.61
C THR A 109 -0.17 6.93 6.36
N VAL A 110 0.01 7.95 7.16
CA VAL A 110 -0.63 9.27 6.99
C VAL A 110 0.43 10.34 7.04
N ALA A 111 0.44 11.22 6.03
CA ALA A 111 1.27 12.42 6.02
C ALA A 111 0.39 13.67 6.18
N PHE A 112 0.65 14.47 7.20
CA PHE A 112 0.08 15.81 7.35
C PHE A 112 0.95 16.85 6.63
N SER A 113 2.22 16.57 6.54
CA SER A 113 3.22 17.27 5.74
C SER A 113 4.50 16.42 5.73
N LYS A 114 5.51 16.81 4.95
CA LYS A 114 6.84 16.19 5.01
C LYS A 114 7.54 16.32 6.38
N TYR A 115 6.98 17.09 7.31
CA TYR A 115 7.50 17.30 8.66
C TYR A 115 6.70 16.52 9.73
N ASP A 116 5.55 15.96 9.37
CA ASP A 116 4.71 15.13 10.25
C ASP A 116 4.11 13.96 9.44
N VAL A 117 4.83 12.85 9.44
CA VAL A 117 4.40 11.59 8.84
C VAL A 117 4.18 10.57 9.97
N ARG A 118 3.14 9.77 9.85
CA ARG A 118 2.79 8.78 10.88
C ARG A 118 2.54 7.43 10.26
N ILE A 119 3.31 6.45 10.69
CA ILE A 119 3.17 5.03 10.36
C ILE A 119 2.39 4.36 11.47
N CYS A 120 1.39 3.57 11.11
CA CYS A 120 0.72 2.65 12.01
C CYS A 120 1.04 1.21 11.61
N THR A 121 1.25 0.35 12.60
CA THR A 121 1.48 -1.07 12.38
C THR A 121 0.74 -1.91 13.41
N ARG A 122 0.66 -3.21 13.14
CA ARG A 122 0.11 -4.22 14.04
C ARG A 122 1.16 -5.26 14.35
N TYR A 123 1.32 -5.58 15.64
CA TYR A 123 2.18 -6.69 16.06
C TYR A 123 1.36 -7.96 16.24
N ILE A 124 1.74 -9.00 15.52
CA ILE A 124 1.10 -10.32 15.56
C ILE A 124 2.07 -11.27 16.26
N PRO A 125 1.74 -11.76 17.47
CA PRO A 125 2.68 -12.59 18.26
C PRO A 125 3.15 -13.85 17.53
N GLU A 126 2.29 -14.42 16.69
CA GLU A 126 2.53 -15.66 15.97
C GLU A 126 3.22 -15.45 14.61
N SER A 127 3.39 -14.19 14.18
CA SER A 127 3.93 -13.86 12.85
C SER A 127 4.69 -12.54 12.85
N PHE A 128 5.95 -12.55 13.28
CA PHE A 128 6.74 -11.34 13.26
C PHE A 128 6.99 -10.84 11.83
N THR A 129 7.02 -11.72 10.84
CA THR A 129 7.22 -11.37 9.43
C THR A 129 6.12 -10.48 8.91
N THR A 130 4.87 -10.68 9.33
CA THR A 130 3.74 -9.82 8.95
C THR A 130 3.95 -8.39 9.40
N SER A 131 4.40 -8.17 10.65
CA SER A 131 4.70 -6.83 11.14
C SER A 131 5.97 -6.26 10.53
N LEU A 132 6.98 -7.11 10.27
CA LEU A 132 8.23 -6.70 9.61
C LEU A 132 7.96 -6.13 8.22
N TYR A 133 7.29 -6.90 7.35
CA TYR A 133 6.97 -6.46 5.99
C TYR A 133 5.97 -5.32 5.97
N GLY A 134 4.99 -5.32 6.88
CA GLY A 134 4.07 -4.21 7.02
C GLY A 134 4.79 -2.89 7.34
N VAL A 135 5.72 -2.90 8.29
CA VAL A 135 6.51 -1.69 8.60
C VAL A 135 7.42 -1.29 7.44
N MET A 136 8.03 -2.25 6.72
CA MET A 136 8.85 -1.93 5.54
C MET A 136 8.02 -1.23 4.46
N HIS A 137 6.82 -1.72 4.17
CA HIS A 137 5.89 -1.13 3.22
C HIS A 137 5.49 0.28 3.65
N GLU A 138 5.06 0.46 4.90
CA GLU A 138 4.69 1.78 5.42
C GLU A 138 5.89 2.76 5.47
N CYS A 139 7.11 2.25 5.67
CA CYS A 139 8.32 3.07 5.55
C CYS A 139 8.53 3.57 4.11
N GLY A 140 8.18 2.77 3.10
CA GLY A 140 8.21 3.19 1.70
C GLY A 140 7.32 4.41 1.48
N HIS A 141 6.04 4.33 1.88
CA HIS A 141 5.12 5.46 1.85
C HIS A 141 5.66 6.68 2.61
N ALA A 142 6.19 6.46 3.82
CA ALA A 142 6.74 7.54 4.63
C ALA A 142 7.95 8.21 3.95
N LEU A 143 8.86 7.45 3.37
CA LEU A 143 10.01 8.00 2.64
C LEU A 143 9.57 8.83 1.43
N TYR A 144 8.55 8.38 0.71
CA TYR A 144 7.98 9.15 -0.38
C TYR A 144 7.52 10.54 0.11
N GLU A 145 6.71 10.58 1.17
CA GLU A 145 6.16 11.81 1.74
C GLU A 145 7.23 12.72 2.36
N LEU A 146 8.19 12.14 3.11
CA LEU A 146 9.29 12.87 3.75
C LEU A 146 10.23 13.57 2.76
N ASN A 147 10.32 13.05 1.52
CA ASN A 147 11.20 13.56 0.47
C ASN A 147 10.49 14.50 -0.51
N THR A 148 9.22 14.82 -0.31
CA THR A 148 8.54 15.85 -1.11
C THR A 148 9.28 17.18 -1.03
N GLY A 149 9.53 17.82 -2.17
CA GLY A 149 10.24 19.10 -2.23
C GLY A 149 9.49 20.23 -1.50
N ASP A 150 10.20 21.11 -0.82
CA ASP A 150 9.59 22.19 -0.02
C ASP A 150 8.66 23.08 -0.85
N GLN A 151 9.01 23.34 -2.10
CA GLN A 151 8.23 24.15 -3.02
C GLN A 151 6.87 23.52 -3.40
N TRP A 152 6.71 22.22 -3.19
CA TRP A 152 5.49 21.47 -3.53
C TRP A 152 4.59 21.21 -2.34
N GLN A 153 5.07 21.47 -1.10
CA GLN A 153 4.26 21.26 0.10
C GLN A 153 2.94 22.04 0.01
N TYR A 154 1.87 21.39 0.44
CA TYR A 154 0.50 21.95 0.43
C TYR A 154 -0.05 22.30 -0.96
N THR A 155 0.59 21.82 -2.02
CA THR A 155 0.08 21.90 -3.39
C THR A 155 -0.33 20.52 -3.90
N ARG A 156 -1.09 20.48 -4.99
CA ARG A 156 -1.44 19.21 -5.65
C ARG A 156 -0.22 18.45 -6.19
N LEU A 157 0.87 19.16 -6.50
CA LEU A 157 2.12 18.57 -6.97
C LEU A 157 2.94 17.94 -5.84
N GLY A 158 2.61 18.22 -4.58
CA GLY A 158 3.21 17.57 -3.41
C GLY A 158 2.57 16.23 -3.05
N ALA A 159 1.44 15.88 -3.65
CA ALA A 159 0.83 14.56 -3.49
C ALA A 159 1.57 13.50 -4.32
N GLY A 160 1.31 12.22 -4.04
CA GLY A 160 1.84 11.12 -4.85
C GLY A 160 1.50 11.27 -6.33
N ALA A 161 2.44 10.93 -7.21
CA ALA A 161 2.26 11.04 -8.67
C ALA A 161 1.08 10.19 -9.17
N SER A 162 0.90 9.01 -8.58
CA SER A 162 -0.23 8.12 -8.81
C SER A 162 -0.33 7.12 -7.66
N THR A 163 -1.48 6.45 -7.55
CA THR A 163 -1.66 5.38 -6.56
C THR A 163 -0.66 4.25 -6.79
N GLY A 164 -0.45 3.82 -8.04
CA GLY A 164 0.48 2.75 -8.38
C GLY A 164 1.94 3.10 -8.04
N VAL A 165 2.36 4.32 -8.30
CA VAL A 165 3.71 4.80 -7.92
C VAL A 165 3.86 4.82 -6.40
N HIS A 166 2.85 5.28 -5.67
CA HIS A 166 2.89 5.37 -4.21
C HIS A 166 2.90 3.98 -3.55
N GLU A 167 2.16 3.02 -4.10
CA GLU A 167 2.13 1.62 -3.62
C GLU A 167 3.39 0.82 -4.00
N SER A 168 4.17 1.28 -4.97
CA SER A 168 5.40 0.59 -5.42
C SER A 168 6.64 0.89 -4.58
N GLN A 169 6.53 1.72 -3.54
CA GLN A 169 7.66 2.15 -2.70
C GLN A 169 8.18 1.07 -1.75
#